data_8cad634b72dbd5de9cca5ce368395579
#
_entry.id   8cad634b72dbd5de9cca5ce368395579
#
_cell.length_a   1.000
_cell.length_b   1.000
_cell.length_c   1.000
_cell.angle_alpha   90.00
_cell.angle_beta   90.00
_cell.angle_gamma   90.00
#
_symmetry.space_group_name_H-M   'P 1'
#
loop_
_entity.id
_entity.type
_entity.pdbx_description
1 polymer ?
#
loop_
_entity_poly.entity_id
_entity_poly.type
_entity_poly.pdbx_seq_one_letter_code
_entity_poly.pdbx_strand_id
1 'polypeptide(L)'
;VSGLAAGIDGAAHEGALTGSGGTVAVLGTGLDHIYPRRHLDLARRIPDAGLLLSEFSLGTSPVAAHFPQRNRIIAGLSAGTLVVEAAVASGSMITARMALEAGREVFAIPGSIHSPQSRGCHALIKQGAKLVEQTQDILDELFLLPRHARPVRGGSVRSRPGVADPATEATTQADDLFPASAPAQSPGSGTAAPADEGPILQALGWSPASLEVLQVRTGQSASELNIRLLELELSGEVARLPGQLFQRLPRA
;
A
#
# COMPACT_ATOMS: atom_id res chain seq x y z
N VAL A 1 -11.45 3.27 -3.60
CA VAL A 1 -11.51 1.87 -3.13
C VAL A 1 -10.23 1.54 -2.40
N SER A 2 -10.29 0.97 -1.20
CA SER A 2 -9.11 0.52 -0.45
C SER A 2 -9.46 -0.61 0.54
N GLY A 3 -8.51 -1.05 1.35
CA GLY A 3 -8.63 -2.25 2.17
C GLY A 3 -8.83 -2.01 3.67
N LEU A 4 -9.06 -0.80 4.11
CA LEU A 4 -9.20 -0.44 5.53
C LEU A 4 -7.97 -0.80 6.39
N ALA A 5 -6.81 -1.08 5.78
CA ALA A 5 -5.58 -1.34 6.50
C ALA A 5 -5.10 -0.11 7.28
N ALA A 6 -4.17 -0.32 8.20
CA ALA A 6 -3.58 0.76 8.97
C ALA A 6 -2.71 1.68 8.08
N GLY A 7 -2.75 2.98 8.33
CA GLY A 7 -1.96 3.97 7.61
C GLY A 7 -2.68 4.51 6.39
N ILE A 8 -2.09 4.36 5.21
CA ILE A 8 -2.53 4.98 3.94
C ILE A 8 -3.98 4.64 3.58
N ASP A 9 -4.41 3.38 3.78
CA ASP A 9 -5.80 2.97 3.51
C ASP A 9 -6.80 3.79 4.35
N GLY A 10 -6.54 3.91 5.66
CA GLY A 10 -7.38 4.71 6.55
C GLY A 10 -7.44 6.16 6.11
N ALA A 11 -6.29 6.77 5.81
CA ALA A 11 -6.23 8.15 5.33
C ALA A 11 -6.95 8.34 3.98
N ALA A 12 -6.85 7.36 3.07
CA ALA A 12 -7.57 7.38 1.80
C ALA A 12 -9.09 7.32 1.99
N HIS A 13 -9.59 6.49 2.92
CA HIS A 13 -11.01 6.45 3.25
C HIS A 13 -11.49 7.76 3.90
N GLU A 14 -10.73 8.30 4.86
CA GLU A 14 -11.06 9.58 5.50
C GLU A 14 -11.13 10.71 4.46
N GLY A 15 -10.13 10.83 3.59
CA GLY A 15 -10.14 11.82 2.52
C GLY A 15 -11.31 11.63 1.55
N ALA A 16 -11.65 10.39 1.17
CA ALA A 16 -12.76 10.11 0.27
C ALA A 16 -14.14 10.46 0.89
N LEU A 17 -14.29 10.29 2.20
CA LEU A 17 -15.52 10.67 2.92
C LEU A 17 -15.76 12.18 2.98
N THR A 18 -14.74 13.02 2.75
CA THR A 18 -14.91 14.48 2.65
C THR A 18 -15.39 14.92 1.27
N GLY A 19 -15.29 14.04 0.26
CA GLY A 19 -15.72 14.29 -1.11
C GLY A 19 -17.12 13.73 -1.41
N SER A 20 -17.66 14.11 -2.55
CA SER A 20 -18.98 13.64 -3.02
C SER A 20 -18.98 12.23 -3.60
N GLY A 21 -17.81 11.66 -3.88
CA GLY A 21 -17.68 10.35 -4.54
C GLY A 21 -17.80 9.15 -3.60
N GLY A 22 -17.70 9.37 -2.30
CA GLY A 22 -17.72 8.31 -1.29
C GLY A 22 -16.52 7.37 -1.36
N THR A 23 -16.61 6.25 -0.65
CA THR A 23 -15.53 5.27 -0.60
C THR A 23 -16.04 3.83 -0.52
N VAL A 24 -15.25 2.88 -1.01
CA VAL A 24 -15.50 1.44 -0.87
C VAL A 24 -14.36 0.81 -0.08
N ALA A 25 -14.67 0.23 1.07
CA ALA A 25 -13.70 -0.54 1.83
C ALA A 25 -13.94 -2.05 1.60
N VAL A 26 -12.95 -2.72 1.04
CA VAL A 26 -12.98 -4.16 0.85
C VAL A 26 -12.29 -4.83 2.03
N LEU A 27 -12.95 -5.76 2.71
CA LEU A 27 -12.46 -6.38 3.94
C LEU A 27 -11.85 -7.76 3.66
N GLY A 28 -10.84 -8.14 4.43
CA GLY A 28 -10.26 -9.48 4.48
C GLY A 28 -10.86 -10.36 5.58
N THR A 29 -12.03 -9.95 6.12
CA THR A 29 -12.77 -10.59 7.23
C THR A 29 -14.24 -10.58 6.90
N GLY A 30 -15.08 -11.27 7.69
CA GLY A 30 -16.53 -11.05 7.64
C GLY A 30 -16.89 -9.59 7.95
N LEU A 31 -18.02 -9.11 7.45
CA LEU A 31 -18.48 -7.73 7.64
C LEU A 31 -18.74 -7.38 9.12
N ASP A 32 -18.94 -8.35 9.96
CA ASP A 32 -19.12 -8.27 11.42
C ASP A 32 -17.77 -8.21 12.18
N HIS A 33 -16.65 -8.42 11.49
CA HIS A 33 -15.31 -8.41 12.07
C HIS A 33 -14.45 -7.30 11.46
N ILE A 34 -14.47 -6.09 12.03
CA ILE A 34 -13.64 -4.99 11.55
C ILE A 34 -12.19 -5.14 12.02
N TYR A 35 -11.27 -5.15 11.07
CA TYR A 35 -9.83 -5.20 11.30
C TYR A 35 -9.09 -4.15 10.43
N PRO A 36 -8.16 -3.37 11.01
CA PRO A 36 -7.77 -3.32 12.42
C PRO A 36 -8.82 -2.64 13.31
N ARG A 37 -8.89 -3.02 14.59
CA ARG A 37 -9.91 -2.48 15.54
C ARG A 37 -9.89 -0.97 15.68
N ARG A 38 -8.73 -0.33 15.49
CA ARG A 38 -8.60 1.14 15.52
C ARG A 38 -9.39 1.85 14.42
N HIS A 39 -9.76 1.15 13.35
CA HIS A 39 -10.58 1.68 12.25
C HIS A 39 -12.08 1.36 12.42
N LEU A 40 -12.53 0.93 13.61
CA LEU A 40 -13.93 0.59 13.86
C LEU A 40 -14.85 1.79 13.62
N ASP A 41 -14.47 2.99 14.09
CA ASP A 41 -15.28 4.20 13.91
C ASP A 41 -15.29 4.68 12.46
N LEU A 42 -14.16 4.56 11.76
CA LEU A 42 -14.10 4.80 10.32
C LEU A 42 -15.00 3.83 9.55
N ALA A 43 -14.94 2.53 9.86
CA ALA A 43 -15.78 1.52 9.24
C ALA A 43 -17.29 1.76 9.47
N ARG A 44 -17.67 2.31 10.62
CA ARG A 44 -19.07 2.69 10.92
C ARG A 44 -19.56 3.88 10.09
N ARG A 45 -18.66 4.79 9.74
CA ARG A 45 -18.97 5.99 8.94
C ARG A 45 -19.02 5.70 7.44
N ILE A 46 -18.27 4.71 6.97
CA ILE A 46 -18.20 4.38 5.53
C ILE A 46 -19.58 4.09 4.92
N PRO A 47 -20.50 3.29 5.54
CA PRO A 47 -21.81 3.01 4.96
C PRO A 47 -22.69 4.24 4.73
N ASP A 48 -22.47 5.35 5.43
CA ASP A 48 -23.26 6.58 5.28
C ASP A 48 -22.98 7.27 3.93
N ALA A 49 -21.79 7.08 3.36
CA ALA A 49 -21.36 7.72 2.11
C ALA A 49 -20.59 6.76 1.18
N GLY A 50 -20.71 5.46 1.39
CA GLY A 50 -19.95 4.46 0.62
C GLY A 50 -20.41 3.03 0.88
N LEU A 51 -19.47 2.09 0.83
CA LEU A 51 -19.77 0.66 0.95
C LEU A 51 -18.68 -0.09 1.69
N LEU A 52 -19.08 -1.01 2.58
CA LEU A 52 -18.24 -2.11 3.06
C LEU A 52 -18.52 -3.36 2.21
N LEU A 53 -17.48 -3.98 1.70
CA LEU A 53 -17.58 -5.17 0.85
C LEU A 53 -16.68 -6.28 1.40
N SER A 54 -17.18 -7.52 1.40
CA SER A 54 -16.38 -8.69 1.72
C SER A 54 -16.83 -9.91 0.91
N GLU A 55 -15.90 -10.78 0.55
CA GLU A 55 -16.17 -12.12 0.02
C GLU A 55 -16.26 -13.19 1.12
N PHE A 56 -15.90 -12.83 2.36
CA PHE A 56 -15.87 -13.75 3.48
C PHE A 56 -17.21 -13.75 4.20
N SER A 57 -17.64 -14.94 4.64
CA SER A 57 -18.86 -15.12 5.42
C SER A 57 -18.80 -14.37 6.74
N LEU A 58 -19.96 -14.00 7.28
CA LEU A 58 -20.08 -13.49 8.65
C LEU A 58 -19.42 -14.44 9.63
N GLY A 59 -18.80 -13.91 10.69
CA GLY A 59 -18.02 -14.69 11.66
C GLY A 59 -16.57 -14.97 11.24
N THR A 60 -16.14 -14.61 10.02
CA THR A 60 -14.77 -14.86 9.58
C THR A 60 -13.81 -13.89 10.26
N SER A 61 -12.94 -14.42 11.10
CA SER A 61 -11.89 -13.71 11.81
C SER A 61 -10.73 -13.28 10.89
N PRO A 62 -9.89 -12.31 11.30
CA PRO A 62 -8.72 -11.89 10.53
C PRO A 62 -7.71 -13.03 10.35
N VAL A 63 -7.41 -13.38 9.10
CA VAL A 63 -6.39 -14.37 8.72
C VAL A 63 -5.45 -13.71 7.71
N ALA A 64 -4.15 -13.88 7.91
CA ALA A 64 -3.11 -13.19 7.09
C ALA A 64 -3.27 -13.45 5.58
N ALA A 65 -3.63 -14.68 5.19
CA ALA A 65 -3.83 -15.06 3.79
C ALA A 65 -5.02 -14.36 3.11
N HIS A 66 -6.02 -13.92 3.87
CA HIS A 66 -7.21 -13.27 3.31
C HIS A 66 -6.91 -11.86 2.76
N PHE A 67 -5.92 -11.16 3.34
CA PHE A 67 -5.61 -9.78 2.92
C PHE A 67 -5.04 -9.71 1.50
N PRO A 68 -4.06 -10.52 1.09
CA PRO A 68 -3.64 -10.58 -0.30
C PRO A 68 -4.76 -11.04 -1.26
N GLN A 69 -5.55 -12.07 -0.88
CA GLN A 69 -6.66 -12.57 -1.71
C GLN A 69 -7.69 -11.47 -2.02
N ARG A 70 -8.07 -10.68 -1.02
CA ARG A 70 -8.98 -9.57 -1.14
C ARG A 70 -8.47 -8.47 -2.09
N ASN A 71 -7.15 -8.27 -2.20
CA ASN A 71 -6.57 -7.16 -2.96
C ASN A 71 -6.93 -7.19 -4.45
N ARG A 72 -7.22 -8.37 -5.04
CA ARG A 72 -7.71 -8.48 -6.42
C ARG A 72 -9.03 -7.73 -6.65
N ILE A 73 -9.89 -7.65 -5.62
CA ILE A 73 -11.15 -6.93 -5.71
C ILE A 73 -10.90 -5.43 -5.70
N ILE A 74 -9.98 -4.95 -4.85
CA ILE A 74 -9.57 -3.55 -4.81
C ILE A 74 -9.04 -3.13 -6.17
N ALA A 75 -8.10 -3.88 -6.72
CA ALA A 75 -7.50 -3.64 -8.03
C ALA A 75 -8.55 -3.69 -9.15
N GLY A 76 -9.40 -4.72 -9.18
CA GLY A 76 -10.39 -4.92 -10.23
C GLY A 76 -11.51 -3.89 -10.25
N LEU A 77 -11.94 -3.38 -9.09
CA LEU A 77 -12.99 -2.35 -8.97
C LEU A 77 -12.50 -0.95 -9.33
N SER A 78 -11.20 -0.73 -9.39
CA SER A 78 -10.61 0.59 -9.62
C SER A 78 -10.24 0.79 -11.09
N ALA A 79 -10.30 2.01 -11.59
CA ALA A 79 -9.77 2.36 -12.92
C ALA A 79 -8.24 2.37 -12.92
N GLY A 80 -7.63 2.70 -11.78
CA GLY A 80 -6.20 2.66 -11.56
C GLY A 80 -5.86 2.47 -10.08
N THR A 81 -4.66 2.03 -9.79
CA THR A 81 -4.15 1.80 -8.44
C THR A 81 -2.97 2.73 -8.16
N LEU A 82 -3.11 3.61 -7.16
CA LEU A 82 -2.04 4.47 -6.68
C LEU A 82 -1.29 3.79 -5.53
N VAL A 83 0.01 3.59 -5.70
CA VAL A 83 0.92 3.13 -4.66
C VAL A 83 1.66 4.34 -4.07
N VAL A 84 1.32 4.69 -2.83
CA VAL A 84 1.91 5.83 -2.12
C VAL A 84 3.26 5.47 -1.53
N GLU A 85 3.33 4.31 -0.86
CA GLU A 85 4.55 3.74 -0.30
C GLU A 85 4.53 2.22 -0.44
N ALA A 86 5.67 1.64 -0.79
CA ALA A 86 5.85 0.20 -0.84
C ALA A 86 7.33 -0.19 -0.65
N ALA A 87 7.60 -1.10 0.27
CA ALA A 87 8.82 -1.91 0.20
C ALA A 87 8.68 -2.93 -0.93
N VAL A 88 9.80 -3.42 -1.47
CA VAL A 88 9.81 -4.35 -2.62
C VAL A 88 8.99 -5.62 -2.37
N ALA A 89 8.96 -6.12 -1.13
CA ALA A 89 8.21 -7.32 -0.73
C ALA A 89 6.88 -6.98 -0.02
N SER A 90 6.29 -5.81 -0.23
CA SER A 90 5.06 -5.40 0.45
C SER A 90 3.79 -5.92 -0.24
N GLY A 91 2.69 -6.01 0.52
CA GLY A 91 1.36 -6.33 -0.01
C GLY A 91 0.88 -5.34 -1.09
N SER A 92 1.33 -4.09 -1.04
CA SER A 92 1.01 -3.07 -2.06
C SER A 92 1.57 -3.44 -3.44
N MET A 93 2.73 -4.11 -3.49
CA MET A 93 3.30 -4.61 -4.75
C MET A 93 2.44 -5.73 -5.36
N ILE A 94 1.82 -6.57 -4.51
CA ILE A 94 0.88 -7.61 -4.96
C ILE A 94 -0.36 -6.95 -5.57
N THR A 95 -0.89 -5.91 -4.92
CA THR A 95 -2.06 -5.16 -5.44
C THR A 95 -1.76 -4.48 -6.77
N ALA A 96 -0.57 -3.88 -6.91
CA ALA A 96 -0.13 -3.27 -8.16
C ALA A 96 -0.04 -4.29 -9.31
N ARG A 97 0.50 -5.49 -9.05
CA ARG A 97 0.52 -6.59 -10.01
C ARG A 97 -0.89 -7.00 -10.43
N MET A 98 -1.78 -7.24 -9.46
CA MET A 98 -3.17 -7.60 -9.74
C MET A 98 -3.91 -6.53 -10.54
N ALA A 99 -3.56 -5.24 -10.36
CA ALA A 99 -4.10 -4.15 -11.17
C ALA A 99 -3.65 -4.27 -12.64
N LEU A 100 -2.37 -4.51 -12.89
CA LEU A 100 -1.83 -4.73 -14.24
C LEU A 100 -2.48 -5.95 -14.92
N GLU A 101 -2.59 -7.08 -14.19
CA GLU A 101 -3.26 -8.30 -14.68
C GLU A 101 -4.74 -8.05 -15.04
N ALA A 102 -5.40 -7.15 -14.31
CA ALA A 102 -6.77 -6.71 -14.60
C ALA A 102 -6.86 -5.62 -15.69
N GLY A 103 -5.75 -5.27 -16.36
CA GLY A 103 -5.71 -4.21 -17.37
C GLY A 103 -6.01 -2.82 -16.81
N ARG A 104 -5.59 -2.55 -15.57
CA ARG A 104 -5.77 -1.27 -14.88
C ARG A 104 -4.47 -0.50 -14.84
N GLU A 105 -4.57 0.83 -14.79
CA GLU A 105 -3.42 1.70 -14.65
C GLU A 105 -2.76 1.57 -13.27
N VAL A 106 -1.44 1.69 -13.22
CA VAL A 106 -0.68 1.72 -11.98
C VAL A 106 0.08 3.04 -11.88
N PHE A 107 -0.10 3.67 -10.74
CA PHE A 107 0.49 4.95 -10.37
C PHE A 107 1.39 4.76 -9.16
N ALA A 108 2.50 5.51 -9.09
CA ALA A 108 3.38 5.45 -7.93
C ALA A 108 3.91 6.84 -7.56
N ILE A 109 3.86 7.15 -6.26
CA ILE A 109 4.47 8.37 -5.74
C ILE A 109 5.96 8.11 -5.55
N PRO A 110 6.85 8.95 -6.14
CA PRO A 110 8.27 8.85 -5.88
C PRO A 110 8.56 9.25 -4.43
N GLY A 111 9.58 8.65 -3.85
CA GLY A 111 10.03 8.99 -2.51
C GLY A 111 11.54 9.06 -2.47
N SER A 112 12.10 9.24 -1.26
CA SER A 112 13.54 9.27 -1.10
C SER A 112 14.18 7.95 -1.56
N ILE A 113 15.26 8.03 -2.35
CA ILE A 113 16.04 6.88 -2.80
C ILE A 113 16.68 6.11 -1.63
N HIS A 114 16.80 6.76 -0.47
CA HIS A 114 17.34 6.18 0.76
C HIS A 114 16.26 5.48 1.60
N SER A 115 14.97 5.75 1.34
CA SER A 115 13.87 5.13 2.07
C SER A 115 13.59 3.70 1.56
N PRO A 116 13.67 2.68 2.41
CA PRO A 116 13.24 1.32 2.05
C PRO A 116 11.78 1.25 1.58
N GLN A 117 10.93 2.12 2.12
CA GLN A 117 9.49 2.18 1.79
C GLN A 117 9.21 2.79 0.41
N SER A 118 10.18 3.46 -0.20
CA SER A 118 10.04 4.02 -1.55
C SER A 118 10.58 3.09 -2.64
N ARG A 119 11.33 2.05 -2.28
CA ARG A 119 11.98 1.15 -3.25
C ARG A 119 10.98 0.41 -4.14
N GLY A 120 9.83 0.03 -3.60
CA GLY A 120 8.75 -0.58 -4.38
C GLY A 120 8.15 0.40 -5.39
N CYS A 121 7.88 1.64 -4.98
CA CYS A 121 7.40 2.69 -5.89
C CYS A 121 8.42 2.96 -7.01
N HIS A 122 9.72 3.04 -6.69
CA HIS A 122 10.76 3.20 -7.70
C HIS A 122 10.84 2.00 -8.67
N ALA A 123 10.64 0.77 -8.17
CA ALA A 123 10.59 -0.41 -9.02
C ALA A 123 9.38 -0.36 -9.97
N LEU A 124 8.20 0.03 -9.47
CA LEU A 124 7.00 0.20 -10.30
C LEU A 124 7.19 1.27 -11.37
N ILE A 125 7.76 2.44 -11.03
CA ILE A 125 8.05 3.51 -11.99
C ILE A 125 9.01 3.02 -13.09
N LYS A 126 10.06 2.27 -12.72
CA LYS A 126 10.99 1.68 -13.69
C LYS A 126 10.34 0.64 -14.60
N GLN A 127 9.26 0.01 -14.17
CA GLN A 127 8.46 -0.96 -14.92
C GLN A 127 7.35 -0.30 -15.76
N GLY A 128 7.26 1.03 -15.74
CA GLY A 128 6.30 1.80 -16.54
C GLY A 128 5.08 2.32 -15.78
N ALA A 129 5.01 2.14 -14.45
CA ALA A 129 3.98 2.82 -13.67
C ALA A 129 4.13 4.34 -13.77
N LYS A 130 3.02 5.06 -13.89
CA LYS A 130 3.03 6.51 -13.99
C LYS A 130 3.52 7.13 -12.69
N LEU A 131 4.56 7.95 -12.76
CA LEU A 131 5.00 8.77 -11.64
C LEU A 131 3.96 9.85 -11.34
N VAL A 132 3.63 10.02 -10.06
CA VAL A 132 2.63 10.98 -9.58
C VAL A 132 3.25 11.94 -8.58
N GLU A 133 3.19 13.22 -8.90
CA GLU A 133 3.57 14.31 -8.01
C GLU A 133 2.34 15.08 -7.53
N GLN A 134 1.27 15.08 -8.32
CA GLN A 134 0.02 15.79 -8.03
C GLN A 134 -1.19 15.00 -8.54
N THR A 135 -2.36 15.31 -8.03
CA THR A 135 -3.61 14.62 -8.39
C THR A 135 -3.91 14.71 -9.89
N GLN A 136 -3.51 15.80 -10.54
CA GLN A 136 -3.75 16.01 -11.97
C GLN A 136 -3.08 14.94 -12.83
N ASP A 137 -1.91 14.44 -12.44
CA ASP A 137 -1.20 13.38 -13.17
C ASP A 137 -2.03 12.09 -13.29
N ILE A 138 -2.83 11.78 -12.25
CA ILE A 138 -3.75 10.65 -12.25
C ILE A 138 -4.96 10.93 -13.12
N LEU A 139 -5.54 12.12 -12.98
CA LEU A 139 -6.76 12.49 -13.71
C LEU A 139 -6.51 12.53 -15.21
N ASP A 140 -5.42 13.11 -15.66
CA ASP A 140 -5.04 13.19 -17.07
C ASP A 140 -4.94 11.80 -17.69
N GLU A 141 -4.30 10.85 -17.00
CA GLU A 141 -4.18 9.47 -17.48
C GLU A 141 -5.53 8.76 -17.51
N LEU A 142 -6.34 8.88 -16.46
CA LEU A 142 -7.65 8.23 -16.38
C LEU A 142 -8.68 8.82 -17.36
N PHE A 143 -8.56 10.10 -17.73
CA PHE A 143 -9.42 10.71 -18.74
C PHE A 143 -9.10 10.24 -20.17
N LEU A 144 -7.87 9.83 -20.44
CA LEU A 144 -7.45 9.27 -21.73
C LEU A 144 -7.93 7.83 -21.93
N LEU A 145 -8.26 7.13 -20.85
CA LEU A 145 -8.79 5.77 -20.97
C LEU A 145 -10.17 5.79 -21.64
N PRO A 146 -10.41 4.93 -22.65
CA PRO A 146 -11.73 4.76 -23.18
C PRO A 146 -12.67 4.37 -22.04
N ARG A 147 -13.72 5.17 -21.82
CA ARG A 147 -14.74 4.86 -20.83
C ARG A 147 -15.31 3.49 -21.20
N HIS A 148 -14.92 2.46 -20.46
CA HIS A 148 -15.50 1.14 -20.65
C HIS A 148 -17.00 1.29 -20.56
N ALA A 149 -17.68 0.86 -21.63
CA ALA A 149 -19.13 0.97 -21.77
C ALA A 149 -19.78 0.55 -20.44
N ARG A 150 -20.66 1.42 -19.92
CA ARG A 150 -21.51 1.10 -18.78
C ARG A 150 -22.04 -0.32 -18.96
N PRO A 151 -22.00 -1.19 -17.93
CA PRO A 151 -22.65 -2.49 -18.05
C PRO A 151 -24.11 -2.23 -18.44
N VAL A 152 -24.50 -2.74 -19.61
CA VAL A 152 -25.85 -2.68 -20.09
C VAL A 152 -26.72 -3.36 -19.04
N ARG A 153 -27.66 -2.62 -18.46
CA ARG A 153 -28.68 -3.15 -17.57
C ARG A 153 -29.32 -4.36 -18.24
N GLY A 154 -29.34 -5.48 -17.50
CA GLY A 154 -29.71 -6.80 -17.96
C GLY A 154 -30.93 -6.85 -18.88
N GLY A 155 -30.69 -7.26 -20.10
CA GLY A 155 -31.66 -7.91 -20.93
C GLY A 155 -31.70 -9.40 -20.56
N SER A 156 -32.88 -9.92 -20.35
CA SER A 156 -33.11 -11.31 -19.95
C SER A 156 -32.35 -12.30 -20.82
N VAL A 157 -31.56 -13.15 -20.24
CA VAL A 157 -30.89 -14.28 -20.92
C VAL A 157 -31.96 -15.30 -21.29
N ARG A 158 -32.34 -15.34 -22.56
CA ARG A 158 -33.00 -16.51 -23.12
C ARG A 158 -31.97 -17.61 -23.33
N SER A 159 -32.13 -18.69 -22.61
CA SER A 159 -31.37 -19.92 -22.73
C SER A 159 -31.44 -20.48 -24.15
N ARG A 160 -30.30 -20.80 -24.73
CA ARG A 160 -30.20 -21.67 -25.91
C ARG A 160 -29.27 -22.85 -25.58
N PRO A 161 -29.62 -24.08 -25.92
CA PRO A 161 -28.83 -25.26 -25.58
C PRO A 161 -27.73 -25.55 -26.60
N GLY A 162 -26.58 -25.95 -26.10
CA GLY A 162 -25.67 -26.96 -26.59
C GLY A 162 -24.93 -26.73 -27.90
N VAL A 163 -23.63 -26.59 -27.83
CA VAL A 163 -22.66 -27.29 -28.68
C VAL A 163 -21.33 -27.44 -27.94
N ALA A 164 -20.73 -28.61 -28.11
CA ALA A 164 -19.59 -29.15 -27.39
C ALA A 164 -18.26 -28.46 -27.69
N ASP A 165 -17.31 -28.66 -26.74
CA ASP A 165 -15.88 -28.34 -26.80
C ASP A 165 -15.16 -28.85 -28.09
N PRO A 166 -14.05 -28.22 -28.48
CA PRO A 166 -12.80 -28.89 -28.19
C PRO A 166 -11.70 -27.96 -27.63
N ALA A 167 -10.92 -28.57 -26.72
CA ALA A 167 -9.69 -28.06 -26.17
C ALA A 167 -8.68 -27.61 -27.24
N THR A 168 -8.07 -26.47 -27.03
CA THR A 168 -6.73 -26.20 -27.60
C THR A 168 -5.96 -25.33 -26.60
N GLU A 169 -4.88 -25.93 -26.13
CA GLU A 169 -3.83 -25.34 -25.33
C GLU A 169 -3.25 -24.10 -26.03
N ALA A 170 -3.21 -23.00 -25.32
CA ALA A 170 -2.32 -21.89 -25.62
C ALA A 170 -1.57 -21.52 -24.34
N THR A 171 -0.47 -22.19 -24.12
CA THR A 171 0.59 -21.80 -23.20
C THR A 171 1.13 -20.45 -23.65
N THR A 172 0.80 -19.40 -22.97
CA THR A 172 1.43 -18.10 -23.19
C THR A 172 2.31 -17.81 -21.98
N GLN A 173 3.60 -17.80 -22.25
CA GLN A 173 4.66 -17.41 -21.35
C GLN A 173 4.41 -15.99 -20.82
N ALA A 174 4.09 -15.89 -19.54
CA ALA A 174 4.02 -14.63 -18.79
C ALA A 174 4.82 -14.71 -17.46
N ASP A 175 5.77 -15.65 -17.38
CA ASP A 175 6.40 -16.03 -16.10
C ASP A 175 7.68 -15.25 -15.74
N ASP A 176 8.19 -14.37 -16.60
CA ASP A 176 9.54 -13.80 -16.40
C ASP A 176 9.61 -12.41 -15.76
N LEU A 177 8.48 -11.77 -15.41
CA LEU A 177 8.55 -10.42 -14.86
C LEU A 177 8.67 -10.34 -13.32
N PHE A 178 8.34 -11.42 -12.59
CA PHE A 178 8.45 -11.41 -11.13
C PHE A 178 8.72 -12.81 -10.59
N PRO A 179 9.85 -13.10 -9.94
CA PRO A 179 10.09 -14.40 -9.34
C PRO A 179 9.12 -14.65 -8.17
N ALA A 180 8.54 -15.85 -8.14
CA ALA A 180 7.69 -16.32 -7.06
C ALA A 180 8.47 -16.28 -5.74
N SER A 181 7.95 -15.56 -4.76
CA SER A 181 8.52 -15.49 -3.43
C SER A 181 8.22 -16.78 -2.67
N ALA A 182 9.26 -17.55 -2.38
CA ALA A 182 9.24 -18.60 -1.35
C ALA A 182 8.94 -17.99 0.04
N PRO A 183 8.40 -18.78 0.99
CA PRO A 183 8.05 -18.27 2.32
C PRO A 183 9.31 -17.79 3.04
N ALA A 184 9.26 -16.57 3.57
CA ALA A 184 10.35 -15.96 4.31
C ALA A 184 10.67 -16.77 5.56
N GLN A 185 11.80 -17.45 5.55
CA GLN A 185 12.50 -17.88 6.74
C GLN A 185 13.23 -16.66 7.30
N SER A 186 13.15 -16.47 8.61
CA SER A 186 13.84 -15.42 9.34
C SER A 186 15.35 -15.47 9.07
N PRO A 187 16.02 -14.38 8.71
CA PRO A 187 17.46 -14.37 8.62
C PRO A 187 18.07 -14.16 10.00
N GLY A 188 18.79 -15.16 10.46
CA GLY A 188 19.86 -14.95 11.41
C GLY A 188 20.99 -14.19 10.74
N SER A 189 21.50 -13.25 11.48
CA SER A 189 22.82 -12.62 11.47
C SER A 189 23.71 -12.69 10.22
N GLY A 190 24.10 -11.51 9.75
CA GLY A 190 25.42 -11.28 9.20
C GLY A 190 25.48 -10.77 7.77
N THR A 191 25.39 -9.46 7.62
CA THR A 191 26.14 -8.78 6.55
C THR A 191 26.63 -7.44 7.10
N ALA A 192 27.92 -7.20 6.95
CA ALA A 192 28.65 -6.07 7.48
C ALA A 192 27.99 -4.73 7.13
N ALA A 193 27.66 -3.96 8.18
CA ALA A 193 27.37 -2.56 8.08
C ALA A 193 28.62 -1.78 7.66
N PRO A 194 28.49 -0.72 6.85
CA PRO A 194 29.55 0.26 6.76
C PRO A 194 29.78 0.86 8.14
N ALA A 195 31.04 1.04 8.50
CA ALA A 195 31.50 1.46 9.79
C ALA A 195 30.79 2.73 10.29
N ASP A 196 30.38 2.69 11.56
CA ASP A 196 30.16 3.83 12.46
C ASP A 196 28.89 4.67 12.28
N GLU A 197 27.79 4.10 11.84
CA GLU A 197 26.48 4.75 12.04
C GLU A 197 25.89 4.31 13.39
N GLY A 198 25.79 5.22 14.34
CA GLY A 198 25.20 4.93 15.65
C GLY A 198 23.75 4.40 15.53
N PRO A 199 23.29 3.58 16.50
CA PRO A 199 21.99 2.89 16.44
C PRO A 199 20.80 3.83 16.27
N ILE A 200 20.92 5.08 16.72
CA ILE A 200 19.86 6.09 16.59
C ILE A 200 19.76 6.61 15.17
N LEU A 201 20.85 6.85 14.46
CA LEU A 201 20.83 7.29 13.06
C LEU A 201 20.27 6.20 12.14
N GLN A 202 20.54 4.94 12.44
CA GLN A 202 19.93 3.80 11.73
C GLN A 202 18.41 3.72 11.99
N ALA A 203 17.99 3.90 13.25
CA ALA A 203 16.58 3.87 13.62
C ALA A 203 15.80 5.09 13.09
N LEU A 204 16.43 6.25 12.98
CA LEU A 204 15.88 7.48 12.43
C LEU A 204 15.65 7.35 10.92
N GLY A 205 16.59 6.72 10.20
CA GLY A 205 16.55 6.64 8.76
C GLY A 205 16.64 8.03 8.11
N TRP A 206 16.02 8.20 6.93
CA TRP A 206 16.04 9.45 6.16
C TRP A 206 14.71 10.20 6.17
N SER A 207 13.69 9.66 6.81
CA SER A 207 12.36 10.29 6.97
C SER A 207 12.21 10.87 8.36
N PRO A 208 11.49 12.00 8.52
CA PRO A 208 11.22 12.56 9.83
C PRO A 208 10.54 11.53 10.76
N ALA A 209 11.02 11.38 11.98
CA ALA A 209 10.45 10.49 12.98
C ALA A 209 10.24 11.21 14.32
N SER A 210 9.16 10.87 15.02
CA SER A 210 8.91 11.38 16.37
C SER A 210 9.72 10.60 17.41
N LEU A 211 9.89 11.20 18.59
CA LEU A 211 10.54 10.56 19.71
C LEU A 211 9.92 9.20 20.07
N GLU A 212 8.60 9.09 20.02
CA GLU A 212 7.86 7.85 20.29
C GLU A 212 8.22 6.72 19.30
N VAL A 213 8.33 7.08 18.01
CA VAL A 213 8.73 6.12 16.96
C VAL A 213 10.15 5.64 17.19
N LEU A 214 11.05 6.55 17.61
CA LEU A 214 12.44 6.21 17.93
C LEU A 214 12.53 5.33 19.17
N GLN A 215 11.75 5.58 20.22
CA GLN A 215 11.66 4.71 21.38
C GLN A 215 11.28 3.26 21.01
N VAL A 216 10.25 3.11 20.17
CA VAL A 216 9.80 1.78 19.70
C VAL A 216 10.88 1.07 18.87
N ARG A 217 11.62 1.82 18.04
CA ARG A 217 12.65 1.25 17.14
C ARG A 217 13.97 0.90 17.86
N THR A 218 14.35 1.70 18.87
CA THR A 218 15.63 1.55 19.55
C THR A 218 15.51 0.83 20.89
N GLY A 219 14.31 0.77 21.47
CA GLY A 219 14.10 0.26 22.83
C GLY A 219 14.66 1.15 23.94
N GLN A 220 15.16 2.35 23.61
CA GLN A 220 15.75 3.29 24.56
C GLN A 220 14.69 4.17 25.23
N SER A 221 15.00 4.67 26.42
CA SER A 221 14.12 5.59 27.13
C SER A 221 14.07 6.96 26.45
N ALA A 222 12.97 7.72 26.68
CA ALA A 222 12.82 9.08 26.14
C ALA A 222 13.97 10.01 26.57
N SER A 223 14.47 9.83 27.79
CA SER A 223 15.57 10.65 28.35
C SER A 223 16.88 10.39 27.61
N GLU A 224 17.24 9.13 27.41
CA GLU A 224 18.45 8.73 26.67
C GLU A 224 18.40 9.19 25.21
N LEU A 225 17.25 9.00 24.56
CA LEU A 225 17.06 9.46 23.20
C LEU A 225 17.19 10.98 23.05
N ASN A 226 16.60 11.76 23.97
CA ASN A 226 16.72 13.22 23.93
C ASN A 226 18.15 13.71 24.06
N ILE A 227 18.95 13.10 24.96
CA ILE A 227 20.37 13.44 25.12
C ILE A 227 21.13 13.15 23.81
N ARG A 228 20.93 11.96 23.25
CA ARG A 228 21.63 11.54 22.03
C ARG A 228 21.18 12.33 20.79
N LEU A 229 19.90 12.64 20.69
CA LEU A 229 19.36 13.46 19.59
C LEU A 229 19.90 14.89 19.67
N LEU A 230 20.06 15.45 20.88
CA LEU A 230 20.71 16.75 21.08
C LEU A 230 22.18 16.72 20.65
N GLU A 231 22.93 15.68 21.00
CA GLU A 231 24.31 15.51 20.56
C GLU A 231 24.40 15.46 19.02
N LEU A 232 23.50 14.71 18.36
CA LEU A 232 23.44 14.59 16.91
C LEU A 232 22.95 15.88 16.22
N GLU A 233 22.11 16.66 16.90
CA GLU A 233 21.69 17.98 16.42
C GLU A 233 22.86 18.98 16.49
N LEU A 234 23.62 18.97 17.57
CA LEU A 234 24.82 19.80 17.73
C LEU A 234 25.96 19.42 16.77
N SER A 235 26.06 18.13 16.41
CA SER A 235 27.02 17.67 15.39
C SER A 235 26.54 17.92 13.95
N GLY A 236 25.31 18.41 13.74
CA GLY A 236 24.75 18.67 12.42
C GLY A 236 24.33 17.41 11.65
N GLU A 237 24.18 16.27 12.32
CA GLU A 237 23.76 15.02 11.70
C GLU A 237 22.23 14.82 11.71
N VAL A 238 21.54 15.56 12.60
CA VAL A 238 20.08 15.52 12.77
C VAL A 238 19.55 16.97 12.84
N ALA A 239 18.41 17.22 12.22
CA ALA A 239 17.65 18.46 12.38
C ALA A 239 16.34 18.18 13.14
N ARG A 240 16.01 19.11 14.02
CA ARG A 240 14.70 19.13 14.68
C ARG A 240 13.71 19.93 13.87
N LEU A 241 12.57 19.31 13.53
CA LEU A 241 11.48 19.91 12.77
C LEU A 241 10.31 20.32 13.68
N PRO A 242 9.42 21.21 13.21
CA PRO A 242 8.18 21.53 13.93
C PRO A 242 7.37 20.26 14.26
N GLY A 243 6.74 20.22 15.45
CA GLY A 243 5.98 19.04 15.91
C GLY A 243 6.82 17.95 16.58
N GLN A 244 8.01 18.28 17.08
CA GLN A 244 8.93 17.37 17.76
C GLN A 244 9.37 16.17 16.87
N LEU A 245 9.51 16.42 15.60
CA LEU A 245 10.05 15.48 14.64
C LEU A 245 11.56 15.70 14.50
N PHE A 246 12.29 14.60 14.28
CA PHE A 246 13.72 14.60 14.04
C PHE A 246 13.99 14.02 12.65
N GLN A 247 14.90 14.64 11.90
CA GLN A 247 15.28 14.20 10.56
C GLN A 247 16.79 14.14 10.43
N ARG A 248 17.29 13.08 9.83
CA ARG A 248 18.71 12.93 9.50
C ARG A 248 19.10 13.90 8.40
N LEU A 249 20.24 14.57 8.57
CA LEU A 249 20.83 15.41 7.53
C LEU A 249 21.91 14.63 6.75
N PRO A 250 22.07 14.87 5.44
CA PRO A 250 23.17 14.30 4.69
C PRO A 250 24.49 14.87 5.22
N ARG A 251 25.49 14.00 5.39
CA ARG A 251 26.86 14.46 5.69
C ARG A 251 27.37 15.24 4.48
N ALA A 252 27.84 16.47 4.73
CA ALA A 252 28.47 17.32 3.71
C ALA A 252 29.81 16.76 3.26
#